data_3ee9c0d55d513ab0e25eaba8b9fa6794
#
_entry.id   3ee9c0d55d513ab0e25eaba8b9fa6794
#
_cell.length_a   1.000
_cell.length_b   1.000
_cell.length_c   1.000
_cell.angle_alpha   90.00
_cell.angle_beta   90.00
_cell.angle_gamma   90.00
#
_symmetry.space_group_name_H-M   'P 1'
#
loop_
_entity.id
_entity.type
_entity.pdbx_description
1 polymer ?
#
loop_
_entity_poly.entity_id
_entity_poly.type
_entity_poly.pdbx_seq_one_letter_code
_entity_poly.pdbx_strand_id
1 'polypeptide(L)'
;MYKEEYKRWLAADLEDCDLKPELMKIADSDEEIKDRFAVSLKFGTAGLRGVLGAGTNRMNIYVVRQATQGLANWVKTQGGNQTVAISYDSRIKSDVFAKVAAGVLAANGIKVRIYDALMPVPALSFATRFYNCNAGIMVTASHNPAKYNGYKAYGPDGCQMTDDAAAIVYDEIQKTDVLNGAQFISFAEGVEQGLIRFVGDDCKKAFYEAIEAHQVRPGLCKTAGLKLVYSPLNGSGLVPVTKVLNDIGIDDITIVPDQEYPNGYFTTCSYPNPEIFEALKSGLELAVETGADLMLATDPDADRVGIAMKCPDGTYELVSGNEMGALLLDYICAGRIEKGTMPEKAVAVKSIVSTPLADAIAKHYGVEMRNTLTGFKWIGDQIAQLEADGEVERFIFGFEESYGYLAGPYVRDKDAVIGSMLICEMAAYYRSQGSSIKQRLEEIYAEYGRYLNKVDSFEFPGLTGMDKMAGIMQDFRDKPPVALGDTAIVKATDYKDSAATGLPPANVLRYDLEDGSVAIVRPSGTEPKIKTYFTTLGKDLDEAQAKKDALADALKPIFS
;
A
#
# COMPACT_ATOMS: atom_id res chain seq x y z
N MET A 1 19.69 -24.29 19.81
CA MET A 1 18.44 -24.16 19.04
C MET A 1 18.71 -23.59 17.62
N TYR A 2 19.10 -22.32 17.41
CA TYR A 2 19.33 -21.80 16.05
C TYR A 2 20.49 -22.49 15.27
N LYS A 3 21.59 -22.89 15.95
CA LYS A 3 22.68 -23.67 15.32
C LYS A 3 22.26 -25.07 14.88
N GLU A 4 21.33 -25.67 15.59
CA GLU A 4 20.78 -26.99 15.24
C GLU A 4 19.89 -26.89 14.02
N GLU A 5 19.05 -25.83 13.96
CA GLU A 5 18.23 -25.56 12.79
C GLU A 5 19.07 -25.23 11.55
N TYR A 6 20.13 -24.43 11.68
CA TYR A 6 21.11 -24.23 10.62
C TYR A 6 21.72 -25.55 10.10
N LYS A 7 22.16 -26.43 11.01
CA LYS A 7 22.72 -27.74 10.64
C LYS A 7 21.68 -28.61 9.94
N ARG A 8 20.44 -28.57 10.39
CA ARG A 8 19.32 -29.29 9.78
C ARG A 8 19.10 -28.83 8.32
N TRP A 9 19.09 -27.52 8.08
CA TRP A 9 18.98 -26.95 6.74
C TRP A 9 20.18 -27.31 5.85
N LEU A 10 21.38 -27.24 6.40
CA LEU A 10 22.61 -27.59 5.65
C LEU A 10 22.65 -29.07 5.26
N ALA A 11 22.09 -29.96 6.09
CA ALA A 11 22.02 -31.41 5.83
C ALA A 11 20.86 -31.79 4.90
N ALA A 12 19.84 -30.93 4.74
CA ALA A 12 18.69 -31.20 3.90
C ALA A 12 19.06 -31.19 2.40
N ASP A 13 18.33 -31.97 1.62
CA ASP A 13 18.36 -31.90 0.15
C ASP A 13 17.43 -30.76 -0.29
N LEU A 14 18.00 -29.57 -0.45
CA LEU A 14 17.26 -28.36 -0.75
C LEU A 14 17.01 -28.25 -2.27
N GLU A 15 15.74 -28.13 -2.67
CA GLU A 15 15.31 -28.00 -4.05
C GLU A 15 15.78 -26.70 -4.73
N ASP A 16 15.82 -25.59 -3.96
CA ASP A 16 16.32 -24.30 -4.45
C ASP A 16 17.86 -24.31 -4.38
N CYS A 17 18.49 -24.38 -5.55
CA CYS A 17 19.94 -24.52 -5.68
C CYS A 17 20.74 -23.35 -5.10
N ASP A 18 20.14 -22.18 -4.91
CA ASP A 18 20.80 -20.98 -4.37
C ASP A 18 21.01 -21.10 -2.86
N LEU A 19 20.15 -21.84 -2.14
CA LEU A 19 20.12 -21.83 -0.68
C LEU A 19 21.31 -22.56 -0.03
N LYS A 20 21.73 -23.70 -0.59
CA LYS A 20 22.82 -24.49 0.00
C LYS A 20 24.19 -23.80 -0.11
N PRO A 21 24.58 -23.20 -1.24
CA PRO A 21 25.78 -22.37 -1.33
C PRO A 21 25.75 -21.17 -0.37
N GLU A 22 24.59 -20.54 -0.19
CA GLU A 22 24.40 -19.43 0.75
C GLU A 22 24.63 -19.88 2.19
N LEU A 23 24.08 -21.04 2.61
CA LEU A 23 24.32 -21.62 3.93
C LEU A 23 25.79 -21.94 4.16
N MET A 24 26.48 -22.49 3.17
CA MET A 24 27.92 -22.80 3.28
C MET A 24 28.74 -21.52 3.47
N LYS A 25 28.39 -20.43 2.80
CA LYS A 25 29.09 -19.14 2.89
C LYS A 25 29.06 -18.52 4.28
N ILE A 26 27.99 -18.75 5.05
CA ILE A 26 27.82 -18.19 6.39
C ILE A 26 28.30 -19.12 7.53
N ALA A 27 28.90 -20.28 7.19
CA ALA A 27 29.24 -21.34 8.16
C ALA A 27 30.09 -20.85 9.36
N ASP A 28 30.97 -19.88 9.13
CA ASP A 28 31.87 -19.32 10.15
C ASP A 28 31.32 -18.05 10.81
N SER A 29 30.13 -17.58 10.45
CA SER A 29 29.50 -16.38 11.01
C SER A 29 28.34 -16.73 11.94
N ASP A 30 28.60 -16.74 13.25
CA ASP A 30 27.56 -17.00 14.26
C ASP A 30 26.44 -15.94 14.22
N GLU A 31 26.78 -14.70 13.90
CA GLU A 31 25.84 -13.59 13.77
C GLU A 31 24.86 -13.83 12.60
N GLU A 32 25.36 -14.16 11.40
CA GLU A 32 24.53 -14.48 10.24
C GLU A 32 23.65 -15.70 10.48
N ILE A 33 24.19 -16.76 11.10
CA ILE A 33 23.41 -17.95 11.46
C ILE A 33 22.30 -17.59 12.44
N LYS A 34 22.61 -16.80 13.46
CA LYS A 34 21.63 -16.35 14.46
C LYS A 34 20.54 -15.50 13.82
N ASP A 35 20.90 -14.53 12.96
CA ASP A 35 19.95 -13.65 12.28
C ASP A 35 18.94 -14.43 11.41
N ARG A 36 19.38 -15.52 10.78
CA ARG A 36 18.57 -16.34 9.88
C ARG A 36 17.73 -17.42 10.55
N PHE A 37 18.14 -17.90 11.74
CA PHE A 37 17.57 -19.10 12.36
C PHE A 37 17.10 -18.92 13.81
N ALA A 38 17.37 -17.77 14.46
CA ALA A 38 16.96 -17.56 15.85
C ALA A 38 15.45 -17.34 16.01
N VAL A 39 14.82 -16.84 14.96
CA VAL A 39 13.37 -16.61 14.87
C VAL A 39 12.85 -17.06 13.49
N SER A 40 11.55 -17.24 13.38
CA SER A 40 10.86 -17.42 12.10
C SER A 40 10.21 -16.12 11.67
N LEU A 41 10.04 -15.92 10.36
CA LEU A 41 9.24 -14.80 9.84
C LEU A 41 7.84 -14.86 10.45
N LYS A 42 7.41 -13.74 11.01
CA LYS A 42 6.07 -13.61 11.57
C LYS A 42 5.05 -13.37 10.46
N PHE A 43 3.99 -14.14 10.47
CA PHE A 43 2.80 -13.87 9.67
C PHE A 43 1.96 -12.83 10.44
N GLY A 44 2.00 -11.58 10.00
CA GLY A 44 1.19 -10.50 10.55
C GLY A 44 -0.06 -10.27 9.72
N THR A 45 -0.83 -9.24 10.06
CA THR A 45 -2.03 -8.83 9.32
C THR A 45 -1.78 -8.48 7.85
N ALA A 46 -0.55 -8.09 7.51
CA ALA A 46 -0.12 -7.87 6.13
C ALA A 46 0.54 -9.12 5.49
N GLY A 47 0.50 -10.29 6.15
CA GLY A 47 1.18 -11.50 5.70
C GLY A 47 2.65 -11.57 6.13
N LEU A 48 3.51 -12.18 5.30
CA LEU A 48 4.96 -12.28 5.51
C LEU A 48 5.71 -11.19 4.72
N ARG A 49 6.80 -10.71 5.29
CA ARG A 49 7.78 -9.89 4.56
C ARG A 49 9.18 -10.16 5.14
N GLY A 50 10.15 -10.41 4.27
CA GLY A 50 11.52 -10.67 4.70
C GLY A 50 12.53 -10.55 3.58
N VAL A 51 13.80 -10.59 3.94
CA VAL A 51 14.91 -10.68 3.00
C VAL A 51 14.90 -12.06 2.34
N LEU A 52 15.17 -12.12 1.04
CA LEU A 52 15.35 -13.36 0.29
C LEU A 52 16.56 -14.14 0.82
N GLY A 53 16.48 -15.47 0.87
CA GLY A 53 17.61 -16.31 1.21
C GLY A 53 17.28 -17.54 2.05
N ALA A 54 18.33 -18.24 2.51
CA ALA A 54 18.21 -19.44 3.32
C ALA A 54 17.95 -19.09 4.80
N GLY A 55 17.01 -19.81 5.42
CA GLY A 55 16.69 -19.70 6.83
C GLY A 55 15.20 -19.50 7.11
N THR A 56 14.81 -19.70 8.37
CA THR A 56 13.43 -19.54 8.85
C THR A 56 13.01 -18.07 8.95
N ASN A 57 13.97 -17.17 9.09
CA ASN A 57 13.78 -15.70 9.10
C ASN A 57 14.08 -15.08 7.72
N ARG A 58 13.84 -15.82 6.63
CA ARG A 58 14.08 -15.41 5.24
C ARG A 58 12.91 -15.82 4.35
N MET A 59 12.71 -15.08 3.27
CA MET A 59 11.77 -15.47 2.22
C MET A 59 12.44 -16.49 1.27
N ASN A 60 11.87 -17.69 1.21
CA ASN A 60 12.27 -18.79 0.35
C ASN A 60 11.10 -19.74 0.11
N ILE A 61 11.28 -20.73 -0.77
CA ILE A 61 10.21 -21.68 -1.13
C ILE A 61 9.68 -22.47 0.07
N TYR A 62 10.50 -22.78 1.08
CA TYR A 62 10.10 -23.55 2.25
C TYR A 62 9.20 -22.73 3.18
N VAL A 63 9.56 -21.47 3.43
CA VAL A 63 8.75 -20.55 4.23
C VAL A 63 7.43 -20.24 3.51
N VAL A 64 7.44 -20.10 2.17
CA VAL A 64 6.22 -19.94 1.37
C VAL A 64 5.33 -21.18 1.45
N ARG A 65 5.90 -22.39 1.34
CA ARG A 65 5.16 -23.66 1.52
C ARG A 65 4.53 -23.76 2.91
N GLN A 66 5.30 -23.45 3.95
CA GLN A 66 4.82 -23.45 5.32
C GLN A 66 3.65 -22.48 5.52
N ALA A 67 3.79 -21.25 5.06
CA ALA A 67 2.75 -20.22 5.15
C ALA A 67 1.49 -20.63 4.37
N THR A 68 1.68 -21.17 3.17
CA THR A 68 0.56 -21.59 2.33
C THR A 68 -0.15 -22.83 2.89
N GLN A 69 0.57 -23.74 3.56
CA GLN A 69 -0.07 -24.86 4.27
C GLN A 69 -0.96 -24.37 5.42
N GLY A 70 -0.48 -23.38 6.20
CA GLY A 70 -1.30 -22.77 7.24
C GLY A 70 -2.56 -22.09 6.66
N LEU A 71 -2.41 -21.36 5.56
CA LEU A 71 -3.55 -20.76 4.86
C LEU A 71 -4.51 -21.85 4.31
N ALA A 72 -3.98 -22.93 3.74
CA ALA A 72 -4.78 -24.04 3.22
C ALA A 72 -5.61 -24.70 4.34
N ASN A 73 -5.02 -24.91 5.51
CA ASN A 73 -5.72 -25.46 6.67
C ASN A 73 -6.88 -24.54 7.08
N TRP A 74 -6.65 -23.23 7.14
CA TRP A 74 -7.69 -22.25 7.43
C TRP A 74 -8.80 -22.23 6.36
N VAL A 75 -8.46 -22.22 5.06
CA VAL A 75 -9.43 -22.24 3.94
C VAL A 75 -10.35 -23.46 4.05
N LYS A 76 -9.83 -24.64 4.40
CA LYS A 76 -10.64 -25.85 4.58
C LYS A 76 -11.70 -25.70 5.69
N THR A 77 -11.48 -24.85 6.69
CA THR A 77 -12.45 -24.60 7.76
C THR A 77 -13.58 -23.66 7.36
N GLN A 78 -13.39 -22.86 6.29
CA GLN A 78 -14.35 -21.83 5.88
C GLN A 78 -15.54 -22.40 5.07
N GLY A 79 -15.44 -23.65 4.59
CA GLY A 79 -16.44 -24.20 3.67
C GLY A 79 -16.47 -23.51 2.31
N GLY A 80 -17.61 -23.57 1.62
CA GLY A 80 -17.78 -22.87 0.33
C GLY A 80 -17.02 -23.50 -0.84
N ASN A 81 -16.54 -22.65 -1.78
CA ASN A 81 -15.95 -23.08 -3.04
C ASN A 81 -14.51 -23.62 -2.92
N GLN A 82 -13.86 -23.36 -1.79
CA GLN A 82 -12.44 -23.71 -1.55
C GLN A 82 -11.54 -23.33 -2.73
N THR A 83 -11.59 -22.07 -3.08
CA THR A 83 -10.82 -21.49 -4.18
C THR A 83 -9.94 -20.35 -3.64
N VAL A 84 -8.72 -20.23 -4.14
CA VAL A 84 -7.79 -19.13 -3.80
C VAL A 84 -7.31 -18.46 -5.07
N ALA A 85 -7.35 -17.12 -5.09
CA ALA A 85 -6.77 -16.31 -6.16
C ALA A 85 -5.29 -16.02 -5.85
N ILE A 86 -4.43 -15.97 -6.87
CA ILE A 86 -3.00 -15.64 -6.71
C ILE A 86 -2.58 -14.63 -7.75
N SER A 87 -1.88 -13.58 -7.30
CA SER A 87 -1.15 -12.63 -8.14
C SER A 87 0.26 -12.40 -7.60
N TYR A 88 1.11 -11.80 -8.41
CA TYR A 88 2.50 -11.53 -8.07
C TYR A 88 3.03 -10.33 -8.85
N ASP A 89 4.05 -9.68 -8.28
CA ASP A 89 4.76 -8.55 -8.88
C ASP A 89 6.05 -8.98 -9.62
N SER A 90 6.87 -7.99 -10.00
CA SER A 90 8.12 -8.18 -10.75
C SER A 90 9.32 -8.61 -9.90
N ARG A 91 9.18 -8.72 -8.58
CA ARG A 91 10.31 -8.99 -7.67
C ARG A 91 10.97 -10.33 -7.93
N ILE A 92 12.24 -10.42 -7.55
CA ILE A 92 13.03 -11.65 -7.64
C ILE A 92 12.25 -12.80 -6.98
N LYS A 93 12.04 -13.89 -7.71
CA LYS A 93 11.33 -15.11 -7.29
C LYS A 93 9.83 -14.93 -6.99
N SER A 94 9.19 -13.79 -7.30
CA SER A 94 7.74 -13.64 -7.07
C SER A 94 6.92 -14.67 -7.85
N ASP A 95 7.23 -14.91 -9.12
CA ASP A 95 6.58 -15.93 -9.94
C ASP A 95 6.82 -17.36 -9.43
N VAL A 96 8.03 -17.63 -8.91
CA VAL A 96 8.39 -18.93 -8.31
C VAL A 96 7.54 -19.15 -7.04
N PHE A 97 7.50 -18.17 -6.16
CA PHE A 97 6.74 -18.26 -4.91
C PHE A 97 5.23 -18.38 -5.17
N ALA A 98 4.70 -17.68 -6.17
CA ALA A 98 3.30 -17.81 -6.58
C ALA A 98 2.97 -19.24 -7.07
N LYS A 99 3.85 -19.84 -7.91
CA LYS A 99 3.68 -21.22 -8.39
C LYS A 99 3.84 -22.25 -7.27
N VAL A 100 4.76 -22.02 -6.31
CA VAL A 100 4.95 -22.86 -5.13
C VAL A 100 3.70 -22.83 -4.25
N ALA A 101 3.14 -21.65 -3.98
CA ALA A 101 1.90 -21.50 -3.24
C ALA A 101 0.72 -22.23 -3.94
N ALA A 102 0.61 -22.09 -5.25
CA ALA A 102 -0.41 -22.80 -6.05
C ALA A 102 -0.29 -24.32 -5.91
N GLY A 103 0.94 -24.86 -5.93
CA GLY A 103 1.20 -26.31 -5.76
C GLY A 103 0.80 -26.83 -4.37
N VAL A 104 1.03 -26.06 -3.32
CA VAL A 104 0.59 -26.40 -1.95
C VAL A 104 -0.93 -26.42 -1.86
N LEU A 105 -1.61 -25.39 -2.37
CA LEU A 105 -3.08 -25.33 -2.36
C LEU A 105 -3.69 -26.51 -3.14
N ALA A 106 -3.16 -26.80 -4.33
CA ALA A 106 -3.63 -27.91 -5.16
C ALA A 106 -3.45 -29.26 -4.45
N ALA A 107 -2.30 -29.53 -3.81
CA ALA A 107 -2.08 -30.76 -3.03
C ALA A 107 -3.06 -30.91 -1.86
N ASN A 108 -3.58 -29.79 -1.36
CA ASN A 108 -4.62 -29.75 -0.32
C ASN A 108 -6.06 -29.82 -0.87
N GLY A 109 -6.24 -30.04 -2.19
CA GLY A 109 -7.54 -30.13 -2.85
C GLY A 109 -8.23 -28.78 -3.08
N ILE A 110 -7.51 -27.67 -2.85
CA ILE A 110 -8.02 -26.30 -3.03
C ILE A 110 -7.82 -25.87 -4.47
N LYS A 111 -8.85 -25.34 -5.09
CA LYS A 111 -8.77 -24.78 -6.46
C LYS A 111 -7.99 -23.47 -6.45
N VAL A 112 -7.24 -23.23 -7.50
CA VAL A 112 -6.42 -22.02 -7.64
C VAL A 112 -6.80 -21.26 -8.91
N ARG A 113 -6.91 -19.94 -8.79
CA ARG A 113 -6.99 -18.98 -9.88
C ARG A 113 -5.74 -18.09 -9.85
N ILE A 114 -4.79 -18.34 -10.73
CA ILE A 114 -3.52 -17.61 -10.78
C ILE A 114 -3.43 -16.77 -12.05
N TYR A 115 -2.91 -15.56 -11.94
CA TYR A 115 -2.61 -14.76 -13.13
C TYR A 115 -1.45 -15.39 -13.93
N ASP A 116 -1.56 -15.37 -15.24
CA ASP A 116 -0.57 -15.90 -16.19
C ASP A 116 0.65 -14.99 -16.35
N ALA A 117 0.50 -13.71 -16.01
CA ALA A 117 1.56 -12.71 -15.94
C ALA A 117 1.45 -11.95 -14.61
N LEU A 118 2.47 -11.15 -14.30
CA LEU A 118 2.41 -10.26 -13.13
C LEU A 118 1.23 -9.28 -13.26
N MET A 119 0.51 -9.09 -12.18
CA MET A 119 -0.66 -8.18 -12.11
C MET A 119 -0.68 -7.46 -10.77
N PRO A 120 -1.25 -6.23 -10.73
CA PRO A 120 -1.27 -5.41 -9.53
C PRO A 120 -2.12 -5.99 -8.38
N VAL A 121 -1.85 -5.50 -7.17
CA VAL A 121 -2.64 -5.82 -5.95
C VAL A 121 -4.14 -5.67 -6.16
N PRO A 122 -4.67 -4.57 -6.73
CA PRO A 122 -6.11 -4.44 -6.94
C PRO A 122 -6.70 -5.50 -7.87
N ALA A 123 -5.95 -5.98 -8.86
CA ALA A 123 -6.41 -7.08 -9.71
C ALA A 123 -6.60 -8.37 -8.90
N LEU A 124 -5.74 -8.66 -7.90
CA LEU A 124 -5.96 -9.78 -7.00
C LEU A 124 -7.22 -9.60 -6.16
N SER A 125 -7.41 -8.43 -5.54
CA SER A 125 -8.63 -8.11 -4.77
C SER A 125 -9.87 -8.32 -5.61
N PHE A 126 -9.87 -7.85 -6.86
CA PHE A 126 -10.96 -8.03 -7.81
C PHE A 126 -11.21 -9.52 -8.14
N ALA A 127 -10.17 -10.27 -8.53
CA ALA A 127 -10.29 -11.68 -8.88
C ALA A 127 -10.78 -12.54 -7.70
N THR A 128 -10.36 -12.21 -6.47
CA THR A 128 -10.82 -12.88 -5.25
C THR A 128 -12.32 -12.77 -5.11
N ARG A 129 -12.89 -11.59 -5.32
CA ARG A 129 -14.34 -11.33 -5.31
C ARG A 129 -15.05 -11.92 -6.53
N PHE A 130 -14.52 -11.71 -7.73
CA PHE A 130 -15.12 -12.16 -8.99
C PHE A 130 -15.34 -13.67 -9.04
N TYR A 131 -14.37 -14.45 -8.57
CA TYR A 131 -14.47 -15.91 -8.50
C TYR A 131 -15.06 -16.45 -7.19
N ASN A 132 -15.51 -15.58 -6.27
CA ASN A 132 -15.97 -15.95 -4.93
C ASN A 132 -14.95 -16.85 -4.22
N CYS A 133 -13.69 -16.45 -4.21
CA CYS A 133 -12.61 -17.17 -3.56
C CYS A 133 -12.72 -17.08 -2.03
N ASN A 134 -12.22 -18.10 -1.33
CA ASN A 134 -12.11 -18.07 0.13
C ASN A 134 -10.94 -17.22 0.62
N ALA A 135 -9.92 -17.02 -0.25
CA ALA A 135 -8.75 -16.21 0.04
C ALA A 135 -8.09 -15.70 -1.25
N GLY A 136 -7.21 -14.72 -1.08
CA GLY A 136 -6.28 -14.26 -2.11
C GLY A 136 -4.85 -14.26 -1.60
N ILE A 137 -3.88 -14.44 -2.49
CA ILE A 137 -2.44 -14.36 -2.19
C ILE A 137 -1.80 -13.38 -3.17
N MET A 138 -1.11 -12.37 -2.65
CA MET A 138 -0.24 -11.48 -3.42
C MET A 138 1.21 -11.68 -3.01
N VAL A 139 2.03 -12.12 -3.96
CA VAL A 139 3.47 -12.25 -3.74
C VAL A 139 4.15 -10.94 -4.12
N THR A 140 4.47 -10.15 -3.10
CA THR A 140 5.07 -8.82 -3.24
C THR A 140 5.67 -8.33 -1.92
N ALA A 141 6.64 -7.44 -1.99
CA ALA A 141 7.08 -6.60 -0.87
C ALA A 141 6.85 -5.10 -1.15
N SER A 142 5.86 -4.78 -2.03
CA SER A 142 5.53 -3.39 -2.41
C SER A 142 6.79 -2.63 -2.87
N HIS A 143 7.07 -1.48 -2.33
CA HIS A 143 8.18 -0.59 -2.67
C HIS A 143 9.50 -0.87 -1.91
N ASN A 144 9.62 -1.96 -1.16
CA ASN A 144 10.85 -2.29 -0.45
C ASN A 144 12.03 -2.55 -1.42
N PRO A 145 13.30 -2.43 -0.97
CA PRO A 145 14.46 -2.78 -1.78
C PRO A 145 14.41 -4.19 -2.41
N ALA A 146 15.18 -4.39 -3.48
CA ALA A 146 15.21 -5.63 -4.26
C ALA A 146 15.46 -6.92 -3.45
N LYS A 147 16.22 -6.82 -2.36
CA LYS A 147 16.51 -7.96 -1.47
C LYS A 147 15.31 -8.50 -0.69
N TYR A 148 14.19 -7.78 -0.66
CA TYR A 148 12.98 -8.20 0.04
C TYR A 148 11.97 -8.84 -0.92
N ASN A 149 11.23 -9.82 -0.40
CA ASN A 149 9.97 -10.27 -0.97
C ASN A 149 8.95 -10.51 0.15
N GLY A 150 7.72 -10.82 -0.20
CA GLY A 150 6.65 -11.01 0.76
C GLY A 150 5.51 -11.86 0.22
N TYR A 151 4.56 -12.12 1.09
CA TYR A 151 3.38 -12.92 0.84
C TYR A 151 2.22 -12.28 1.60
N LYS A 152 1.39 -11.49 0.91
CA LYS A 152 0.19 -10.86 1.50
C LYS A 152 -0.99 -11.82 1.35
N ALA A 153 -1.80 -11.98 2.39
CA ALA A 153 -3.01 -12.79 2.38
C ALA A 153 -4.26 -11.91 2.46
N TYR A 154 -5.27 -12.28 1.68
CA TYR A 154 -6.54 -11.56 1.54
C TYR A 154 -7.71 -12.47 1.91
N GLY A 155 -8.74 -11.89 2.51
CA GLY A 155 -10.00 -12.57 2.82
C GLY A 155 -10.92 -12.69 1.60
N PRO A 156 -12.08 -13.37 1.77
CA PRO A 156 -13.05 -13.59 0.70
C PRO A 156 -13.69 -12.29 0.18
N ASP A 157 -13.68 -11.25 0.97
CA ASP A 157 -14.14 -9.90 0.62
C ASP A 157 -13.16 -9.13 -0.27
N GLY A 158 -11.96 -9.68 -0.52
CA GLY A 158 -10.89 -9.04 -1.28
C GLY A 158 -10.09 -8.00 -0.48
N CYS A 159 -10.32 -7.89 0.84
CA CYS A 159 -9.52 -7.08 1.74
C CYS A 159 -8.34 -7.88 2.31
N GLN A 160 -7.25 -7.23 2.73
CA GLN A 160 -6.23 -7.91 3.53
C GLN A 160 -6.85 -8.54 4.77
N MET A 161 -6.38 -9.74 5.14
CA MET A 161 -6.95 -10.51 6.24
C MET A 161 -7.09 -9.69 7.51
N THR A 162 -8.20 -9.90 8.23
CA THR A 162 -8.41 -9.37 9.58
C THR A 162 -7.40 -9.96 10.56
N ASP A 163 -7.19 -9.28 11.69
CA ASP A 163 -6.24 -9.72 12.72
C ASP A 163 -6.59 -11.11 13.28
N ASP A 164 -7.89 -11.40 13.45
CA ASP A 164 -8.37 -12.71 13.93
C ASP A 164 -8.09 -13.83 12.92
N ALA A 165 -8.40 -13.61 11.64
CA ALA A 165 -8.12 -14.60 10.60
C ALA A 165 -6.60 -14.84 10.45
N ALA A 166 -5.82 -13.77 10.47
CA ALA A 166 -4.36 -13.85 10.41
C ALA A 166 -3.76 -14.60 11.61
N ALA A 167 -4.30 -14.43 12.81
CA ALA A 167 -3.89 -15.16 14.00
C ALA A 167 -4.16 -16.67 13.86
N ILE A 168 -5.32 -17.06 13.36
CA ILE A 168 -5.65 -18.47 13.11
C ILE A 168 -4.69 -19.08 12.07
N VAL A 169 -4.44 -18.37 10.97
CA VAL A 169 -3.49 -18.81 9.95
C VAL A 169 -2.08 -18.94 10.54
N TYR A 170 -1.66 -17.97 11.36
CA TYR A 170 -0.36 -18.03 12.03
C TYR A 170 -0.21 -19.24 12.96
N ASP A 171 -1.24 -19.59 13.73
CA ASP A 171 -1.25 -20.77 14.58
C ASP A 171 -1.10 -22.06 13.77
N GLU A 172 -1.73 -22.15 12.59
CA GLU A 172 -1.56 -23.29 11.69
C GLU A 172 -0.15 -23.33 11.05
N ILE A 173 0.44 -22.18 10.73
CA ILE A 173 1.82 -22.07 10.27
C ILE A 173 2.78 -22.62 11.33
N GLN A 174 2.58 -22.27 12.61
CA GLN A 174 3.45 -22.72 13.71
C GLN A 174 3.40 -24.23 13.95
N LYS A 175 2.31 -24.91 13.60
CA LYS A 175 2.18 -26.38 13.66
C LYS A 175 2.84 -27.10 12.49
N THR A 176 3.19 -26.38 11.44
CA THR A 176 3.73 -26.93 10.19
C THR A 176 5.26 -26.88 10.20
N ASP A 177 5.93 -28.02 10.05
CA ASP A 177 7.40 -28.05 9.91
C ASP A 177 7.83 -27.35 8.61
N VAL A 178 8.82 -26.46 8.71
CA VAL A 178 9.22 -25.60 7.59
C VAL A 178 9.78 -26.38 6.39
N LEU A 179 10.52 -27.46 6.62
CA LEU A 179 11.12 -28.25 5.53
C LEU A 179 10.20 -29.35 5.00
N ASN A 180 9.44 -30.03 5.87
CA ASN A 180 8.74 -31.26 5.52
C ASN A 180 7.23 -31.26 5.87
N GLY A 181 6.71 -30.19 6.46
CA GLY A 181 5.33 -30.18 6.97
C GLY A 181 4.27 -29.83 5.93
N ALA A 182 4.65 -29.19 4.82
CA ALA A 182 3.71 -28.81 3.77
C ALA A 182 3.50 -29.94 2.77
N GLN A 183 2.24 -30.16 2.38
CA GLN A 183 1.89 -31.00 1.23
C GLN A 183 1.98 -30.14 -0.04
N PHE A 184 2.63 -30.65 -1.08
CA PHE A 184 2.72 -29.92 -2.34
C PHE A 184 2.82 -30.88 -3.53
N ILE A 185 2.36 -30.40 -4.68
CA ILE A 185 2.60 -30.99 -6.00
C ILE A 185 3.26 -29.94 -6.90
N SER A 186 3.81 -30.36 -8.01
CA SER A 186 4.36 -29.42 -8.98
C SER A 186 3.23 -28.54 -9.57
N PHE A 187 3.58 -27.31 -9.98
CA PHE A 187 2.63 -26.43 -10.66
C PHE A 187 2.02 -27.09 -11.91
N ALA A 188 2.86 -27.77 -12.72
CA ALA A 188 2.44 -28.46 -13.92
C ALA A 188 1.42 -29.58 -13.63
N GLU A 189 1.68 -30.38 -12.60
CA GLU A 189 0.77 -31.42 -12.15
C GLU A 189 -0.58 -30.85 -11.68
N GLY A 190 -0.56 -29.73 -10.93
CA GLY A 190 -1.78 -29.06 -10.50
C GLY A 190 -2.61 -28.51 -11.67
N VAL A 191 -1.95 -28.03 -12.74
CA VAL A 191 -2.62 -27.62 -14.00
C VAL A 191 -3.20 -28.85 -14.72
N GLU A 192 -2.47 -29.94 -14.84
CA GLU A 192 -2.92 -31.17 -15.48
C GLU A 192 -4.14 -31.77 -14.76
N GLN A 193 -4.15 -31.74 -13.44
CA GLN A 193 -5.29 -32.18 -12.63
C GLN A 193 -6.49 -31.20 -12.70
N GLY A 194 -6.33 -30.01 -13.30
CA GLY A 194 -7.36 -28.99 -13.40
C GLY A 194 -7.66 -28.25 -12.10
N LEU A 195 -6.83 -28.44 -11.06
CA LEU A 195 -6.91 -27.73 -9.78
C LEU A 195 -6.34 -26.32 -9.89
N ILE A 196 -5.30 -26.12 -10.68
CA ILE A 196 -4.74 -24.82 -10.99
C ILE A 196 -5.25 -24.36 -12.36
N ARG A 197 -5.85 -23.19 -12.41
CA ARG A 197 -6.32 -22.55 -13.64
C ARG A 197 -5.89 -21.09 -13.66
N PHE A 198 -5.63 -20.58 -14.86
CA PHE A 198 -5.35 -19.16 -15.03
C PHE A 198 -6.62 -18.33 -14.86
N VAL A 199 -6.42 -17.07 -14.43
CA VAL A 199 -7.48 -16.05 -14.42
C VAL A 199 -7.89 -15.79 -15.87
N GLY A 200 -9.18 -15.88 -16.15
CA GLY A 200 -9.73 -15.71 -17.49
C GLY A 200 -9.75 -14.26 -17.97
N ASP A 201 -9.84 -14.09 -19.28
CA ASP A 201 -9.93 -12.77 -19.90
C ASP A 201 -11.25 -12.05 -19.53
N ASP A 202 -12.29 -12.79 -19.17
CA ASP A 202 -13.55 -12.26 -18.64
C ASP A 202 -13.34 -11.49 -17.32
N CYS A 203 -12.56 -12.04 -16.41
CA CYS A 203 -12.21 -11.37 -15.15
C CYS A 203 -11.31 -10.16 -15.39
N LYS A 204 -10.27 -10.30 -16.25
CA LYS A 204 -9.38 -9.18 -16.60
C LYS A 204 -10.17 -8.03 -17.24
N LYS A 205 -11.05 -8.33 -18.18
CA LYS A 205 -11.91 -7.35 -18.83
C LYS A 205 -12.84 -6.66 -17.83
N ALA A 206 -13.52 -7.42 -16.98
CA ALA A 206 -14.42 -6.87 -15.96
C ALA A 206 -13.69 -5.97 -14.96
N PHE A 207 -12.42 -6.27 -14.63
CA PHE A 207 -11.59 -5.40 -13.79
C PHE A 207 -11.36 -4.03 -14.45
N TYR A 208 -10.97 -3.98 -15.73
CA TYR A 208 -10.77 -2.72 -16.44
C TYR A 208 -12.08 -1.95 -16.60
N GLU A 209 -13.18 -2.61 -16.96
CA GLU A 209 -14.50 -1.99 -17.07
C GLU A 209 -14.96 -1.39 -15.72
N ALA A 210 -14.66 -2.06 -14.61
CA ALA A 210 -14.96 -1.54 -13.28
C ALA A 210 -14.16 -0.26 -12.96
N ILE A 211 -12.90 -0.17 -13.35
CA ILE A 211 -12.08 1.04 -13.20
C ILE A 211 -12.66 2.18 -14.06
N GLU A 212 -12.88 1.92 -15.35
CA GLU A 212 -13.33 2.90 -16.33
C GLU A 212 -14.73 3.46 -16.00
N ALA A 213 -15.59 2.67 -15.36
CA ALA A 213 -16.91 3.12 -14.88
C ALA A 213 -16.83 4.24 -13.84
N HIS A 214 -15.67 4.45 -13.21
CA HIS A 214 -15.45 5.49 -12.22
C HIS A 214 -14.85 6.79 -12.78
N GLN A 215 -14.76 6.94 -14.11
CA GLN A 215 -14.47 8.24 -14.72
C GLN A 215 -15.48 9.29 -14.23
N VAL A 216 -14.98 10.44 -13.81
CA VAL A 216 -15.83 11.56 -13.36
C VAL A 216 -16.39 12.32 -14.54
N ARG A 217 -15.59 12.46 -15.61
CA ARG A 217 -15.96 13.16 -16.86
C ARG A 217 -15.64 12.32 -18.09
N PRO A 218 -16.42 11.24 -18.35
CA PRO A 218 -16.15 10.33 -19.48
C PRO A 218 -16.03 11.07 -20.81
N GLY A 219 -14.99 10.70 -21.59
CA GLY A 219 -14.73 11.25 -22.91
C GLY A 219 -13.92 12.56 -22.92
N LEU A 220 -13.68 13.19 -21.76
CA LEU A 220 -12.88 14.42 -21.65
C LEU A 220 -11.45 14.25 -22.17
N CYS A 221 -10.81 13.16 -21.80
CA CYS A 221 -9.41 12.91 -22.13
C CYS A 221 -9.12 12.84 -23.64
N LYS A 222 -10.11 12.41 -24.46
CA LYS A 222 -9.98 12.28 -25.92
C LYS A 222 -9.64 13.58 -26.64
N THR A 223 -9.95 14.72 -26.04
CA THR A 223 -9.79 16.05 -26.69
C THR A 223 -8.80 16.93 -25.94
N ALA A 224 -8.33 16.52 -24.76
CA ALA A 224 -7.49 17.36 -23.92
C ALA A 224 -6.02 17.45 -24.38
N GLY A 225 -5.54 16.47 -25.15
CA GLY A 225 -4.16 16.43 -25.66
C GLY A 225 -3.11 16.42 -24.55
N LEU A 226 -3.36 15.68 -23.46
CA LEU A 226 -2.46 15.56 -22.33
C LEU A 226 -1.21 14.77 -22.75
N LYS A 227 -0.03 15.32 -22.49
CA LYS A 227 1.26 14.64 -22.66
C LYS A 227 1.74 14.10 -21.34
N LEU A 228 1.92 12.78 -21.28
CA LEU A 228 2.29 12.07 -20.07
C LEU A 228 3.65 11.38 -20.19
N VAL A 229 4.49 11.51 -19.17
CA VAL A 229 5.59 10.59 -18.92
C VAL A 229 5.15 9.61 -17.84
N TYR A 230 5.29 8.31 -18.08
CA TYR A 230 4.91 7.27 -17.13
C TYR A 230 6.08 6.32 -16.81
N SER A 231 6.28 6.06 -15.53
CA SER A 231 7.17 5.01 -15.04
C SER A 231 6.42 3.95 -14.23
N PRO A 232 6.42 2.69 -14.67
CA PRO A 232 5.94 1.57 -13.84
C PRO A 232 6.94 1.15 -12.74
N LEU A 233 8.09 1.83 -12.60
CA LEU A 233 9.20 1.46 -11.70
C LEU A 233 9.56 -0.04 -11.81
N ASN A 234 9.69 -0.54 -13.04
CA ASN A 234 9.93 -1.95 -13.36
C ASN A 234 8.88 -2.93 -12.77
N GLY A 235 7.69 -2.45 -12.42
CA GLY A 235 6.63 -3.18 -11.72
C GLY A 235 5.50 -3.70 -12.61
N SER A 236 4.39 -4.05 -11.97
CA SER A 236 3.19 -4.63 -12.58
C SER A 236 2.23 -3.61 -13.20
N GLY A 237 2.51 -2.32 -13.02
CA GLY A 237 1.63 -1.24 -13.50
C GLY A 237 1.65 -0.99 -14.99
N LEU A 238 2.71 -1.41 -15.73
CA LEU A 238 2.88 -1.07 -17.14
C LEU A 238 1.63 -1.35 -17.98
N VAL A 239 1.21 -2.59 -18.03
CA VAL A 239 0.09 -3.02 -18.88
C VAL A 239 -1.25 -2.45 -18.41
N PRO A 240 -1.67 -2.59 -17.13
CA PRO A 240 -2.98 -2.12 -16.72
C PRO A 240 -3.13 -0.60 -16.75
N VAL A 241 -2.11 0.17 -16.37
CA VAL A 241 -2.19 1.64 -16.39
C VAL A 241 -2.24 2.15 -17.82
N THR A 242 -1.33 1.71 -18.69
CA THR A 242 -1.32 2.16 -20.10
C THR A 242 -2.60 1.75 -20.83
N LYS A 243 -3.13 0.55 -20.56
CA LYS A 243 -4.40 0.12 -21.14
C LYS A 243 -5.54 1.06 -20.75
N VAL A 244 -5.75 1.30 -19.46
CA VAL A 244 -6.86 2.15 -18.99
C VAL A 244 -6.70 3.58 -19.49
N LEU A 245 -5.48 4.14 -19.50
CA LEU A 245 -5.23 5.48 -20.00
C LEU A 245 -5.54 5.59 -21.50
N ASN A 246 -5.14 4.60 -22.31
CA ASN A 246 -5.46 4.56 -23.75
C ASN A 246 -6.97 4.42 -23.98
N ASP A 247 -7.66 3.56 -23.23
CA ASP A 247 -9.10 3.33 -23.37
C ASP A 247 -9.91 4.61 -23.08
N ILE A 248 -9.45 5.44 -22.13
CA ILE A 248 -10.10 6.74 -21.85
C ILE A 248 -9.68 7.86 -22.83
N GLY A 249 -8.68 7.61 -23.70
CA GLY A 249 -8.24 8.51 -24.78
C GLY A 249 -7.01 9.35 -24.45
N ILE A 250 -6.12 8.86 -23.61
CA ILE A 250 -4.78 9.43 -23.39
C ILE A 250 -3.78 8.57 -24.17
N ASP A 251 -3.38 9.02 -25.36
CA ASP A 251 -2.54 8.27 -26.28
C ASP A 251 -1.08 8.76 -26.31
N ASP A 252 -0.81 10.01 -25.85
CA ASP A 252 0.54 10.59 -25.82
C ASP A 252 1.24 10.24 -24.50
N ILE A 253 1.62 8.96 -24.38
CA ILE A 253 2.29 8.41 -23.20
C ILE A 253 3.71 8.03 -23.56
N THR A 254 4.70 8.71 -22.97
CA THR A 254 6.12 8.34 -23.06
C THR A 254 6.52 7.53 -21.83
N ILE A 255 6.87 6.26 -22.04
CA ILE A 255 7.33 5.38 -20.95
C ILE A 255 8.81 5.64 -20.66
N VAL A 256 9.19 5.64 -19.39
CA VAL A 256 10.60 5.75 -18.96
C VAL A 256 11.35 4.47 -19.35
N PRO A 257 12.30 4.51 -20.34
CA PRO A 257 12.84 3.28 -20.94
C PRO A 257 13.51 2.32 -19.97
N ASP A 258 14.31 2.85 -19.03
CA ASP A 258 15.06 2.02 -18.07
C ASP A 258 14.17 1.43 -16.97
N GLN A 259 12.93 1.89 -16.86
CA GLN A 259 11.94 1.46 -15.87
C GLN A 259 10.71 0.79 -16.47
N GLU A 260 10.66 0.62 -17.78
CA GLU A 260 9.52 0.07 -18.52
C GLU A 260 9.27 -1.40 -18.18
N TYR A 261 10.27 -2.25 -18.42
CA TYR A 261 10.07 -3.69 -18.30
C TYR A 261 10.26 -4.20 -16.87
N PRO A 262 9.53 -5.27 -16.48
CA PRO A 262 9.66 -5.89 -15.17
C PRO A 262 11.10 -6.28 -14.84
N ASN A 263 11.62 -5.77 -13.72
CA ASN A 263 12.97 -6.08 -13.26
C ASN A 263 13.05 -6.04 -11.72
N GLY A 264 13.08 -7.20 -11.09
CA GLY A 264 13.11 -7.32 -9.63
C GLY A 264 14.39 -6.82 -8.95
N TYR A 265 15.44 -6.47 -9.72
CA TYR A 265 16.65 -5.86 -9.18
C TYR A 265 16.52 -4.34 -8.99
N PHE A 266 15.53 -3.69 -9.60
CA PHE A 266 15.29 -2.23 -9.52
C PHE A 266 16.58 -1.41 -9.70
N THR A 267 17.29 -1.65 -10.80
CA THR A 267 18.66 -1.16 -11.03
C THR A 267 18.75 0.36 -11.13
N THR A 268 17.65 1.05 -11.39
CA THR A 268 17.59 2.52 -11.51
C THR A 268 17.30 3.23 -10.19
N CYS A 269 16.78 2.51 -9.18
CA CYS A 269 16.50 3.08 -7.86
C CYS A 269 16.54 2.00 -6.77
N SER A 270 17.19 2.30 -5.64
CA SER A 270 17.31 1.35 -4.51
C SER A 270 15.96 1.07 -3.83
N TYR A 271 15.04 2.04 -3.89
CA TYR A 271 13.68 1.97 -3.37
C TYR A 271 12.72 2.35 -4.49
N PRO A 272 11.99 1.40 -5.09
CA PRO A 272 11.02 1.67 -6.15
C PRO A 272 9.72 2.24 -5.56
N ASN A 273 9.81 3.40 -4.91
CA ASN A 273 8.73 4.06 -4.19
C ASN A 273 8.43 5.44 -4.82
N PRO A 274 7.24 5.67 -5.37
CA PRO A 274 6.87 6.93 -5.99
C PRO A 274 6.81 8.13 -5.03
N GLU A 275 7.02 7.93 -3.73
CA GLU A 275 7.19 9.00 -2.74
C GLU A 275 8.60 9.59 -2.75
N ILE A 276 9.59 8.89 -3.33
CA ILE A 276 11.02 9.22 -3.24
C ILE A 276 11.49 9.85 -4.54
N PHE A 277 12.13 11.01 -4.43
CA PHE A 277 12.65 11.77 -5.57
C PHE A 277 13.57 10.92 -6.46
N GLU A 278 14.46 10.12 -5.88
CA GLU A 278 15.40 9.27 -6.61
C GLU A 278 14.71 8.26 -7.53
N ALA A 279 13.56 7.73 -7.12
CA ALA A 279 12.78 6.81 -7.94
C ALA A 279 12.15 7.51 -9.16
N LEU A 280 11.83 8.80 -9.02
CA LEU A 280 11.20 9.61 -10.06
C LEU A 280 12.20 10.33 -10.96
N LYS A 281 13.49 10.34 -10.62
CA LYS A 281 14.51 11.15 -11.28
C LYS A 281 14.56 10.94 -12.80
N SER A 282 14.64 9.68 -13.27
CA SER A 282 14.68 9.38 -14.73
C SER A 282 13.42 9.86 -15.44
N GLY A 283 12.26 9.72 -14.78
CA GLY A 283 10.99 10.21 -15.29
C GLY A 283 10.91 11.73 -15.36
N LEU A 284 11.46 12.42 -14.36
CA LEU A 284 11.54 13.89 -14.34
C LEU A 284 12.46 14.43 -15.45
N GLU A 285 13.63 13.83 -15.65
CA GLU A 285 14.55 14.18 -16.73
C GLU A 285 13.86 14.02 -18.09
N LEU A 286 13.16 12.90 -18.31
CA LEU A 286 12.40 12.64 -19.52
C LEU A 286 11.21 13.61 -19.69
N ALA A 287 10.52 13.98 -18.61
CA ALA A 287 9.44 14.94 -18.63
C ALA A 287 9.91 16.35 -19.05
N VAL A 288 11.08 16.76 -18.57
CA VAL A 288 11.72 18.01 -19.01
C VAL A 288 12.08 17.95 -20.51
N GLU A 289 12.69 16.85 -20.96
CA GLU A 289 13.09 16.65 -22.36
C GLU A 289 11.89 16.68 -23.32
N THR A 290 10.82 15.97 -22.98
CA THR A 290 9.60 15.86 -23.82
C THR A 290 8.63 17.02 -23.66
N GLY A 291 8.81 17.81 -22.60
CA GLY A 291 7.88 18.90 -22.24
C GLY A 291 6.52 18.40 -21.78
N ALA A 292 6.46 17.19 -21.18
CA ALA A 292 5.24 16.57 -20.71
C ALA A 292 4.47 17.47 -19.73
N ASP A 293 3.13 17.35 -19.71
CA ASP A 293 2.28 18.09 -18.78
C ASP A 293 2.32 17.48 -17.35
N LEU A 294 2.55 16.15 -17.29
CA LEU A 294 2.54 15.36 -16.08
C LEU A 294 3.57 14.22 -16.15
N MET A 295 4.26 13.94 -15.06
CA MET A 295 5.03 12.72 -14.84
C MET A 295 4.33 11.89 -13.78
N LEU A 296 4.12 10.60 -14.05
CA LEU A 296 3.41 9.66 -13.19
C LEU A 296 4.25 8.42 -12.96
N ALA A 297 4.25 7.88 -11.74
CA ALA A 297 4.93 6.63 -11.42
C ALA A 297 4.10 5.77 -10.47
N THR A 298 4.14 4.43 -10.69
CA THR A 298 3.52 3.43 -9.81
C THR A 298 4.58 2.55 -9.16
N ASP A 299 4.35 2.09 -7.93
CA ASP A 299 5.23 1.14 -7.27
C ASP A 299 5.11 -0.29 -7.87
N PRO A 300 6.00 -1.24 -7.51
CA PRO A 300 6.07 -2.53 -8.19
C PRO A 300 4.80 -3.37 -8.18
N ASP A 301 3.98 -3.32 -7.13
CA ASP A 301 2.68 -4.00 -7.05
C ASP A 301 1.50 -3.09 -7.41
N ALA A 302 1.81 -1.88 -7.93
CA ALA A 302 0.90 -0.88 -8.46
C ALA A 302 -0.34 -0.63 -7.58
N ASP A 303 -0.10 -0.53 -6.27
CA ASP A 303 -1.08 -0.09 -5.29
C ASP A 303 -0.89 1.39 -4.89
N ARG A 304 0.24 2.02 -5.30
CA ARG A 304 0.54 3.44 -5.08
C ARG A 304 0.89 4.13 -6.38
N VAL A 305 0.50 5.40 -6.47
CA VAL A 305 0.84 6.28 -7.58
C VAL A 305 1.27 7.66 -7.10
N GLY A 306 2.43 8.11 -7.56
CA GLY A 306 2.97 9.44 -7.34
C GLY A 306 3.11 10.22 -8.62
N ILE A 307 3.12 11.54 -8.52
CA ILE A 307 3.26 12.43 -9.67
C ILE A 307 4.25 13.57 -9.44
N ALA A 308 4.73 14.09 -10.56
CA ALA A 308 5.27 15.45 -10.65
C ALA A 308 4.45 16.24 -11.68
N MET A 309 3.97 17.42 -11.27
CA MET A 309 3.22 18.31 -12.11
C MET A 309 4.11 19.39 -12.69
N LYS A 310 3.85 19.79 -13.95
CA LYS A 310 4.53 20.90 -14.59
C LYS A 310 4.06 22.24 -14.00
N CYS A 311 5.00 23.08 -13.61
CA CYS A 311 4.75 24.42 -13.13
C CYS A 311 4.72 25.45 -14.29
N PRO A 312 4.13 26.65 -14.09
CA PRO A 312 4.06 27.69 -15.12
C PRO A 312 5.44 28.15 -15.66
N ASP A 313 6.48 28.05 -14.85
CA ASP A 313 7.88 28.38 -15.23
C ASP A 313 8.58 27.23 -15.99
N GLY A 314 7.89 26.10 -16.21
CA GLY A 314 8.42 24.91 -16.88
C GLY A 314 9.17 23.93 -15.98
N THR A 315 9.31 24.21 -14.70
CA THR A 315 9.85 23.26 -13.72
C THR A 315 8.82 22.20 -13.34
N TYR A 316 9.24 21.19 -12.60
CA TYR A 316 8.34 20.14 -12.10
C TYR A 316 8.39 20.07 -10.58
N GLU A 317 7.22 20.03 -9.95
CA GLU A 317 7.04 19.83 -8.52
C GLU A 317 6.40 18.47 -8.20
N LEU A 318 6.94 17.78 -7.19
CA LEU A 318 6.32 16.57 -6.67
C LEU A 318 5.08 16.93 -5.87
N VAL A 319 4.02 16.15 -6.05
CA VAL A 319 2.78 16.28 -5.27
C VAL A 319 2.76 15.20 -4.20
N SER A 320 2.62 15.60 -2.95
CA SER A 320 2.54 14.64 -1.84
C SER A 320 1.22 13.84 -1.88
N GLY A 321 1.23 12.65 -1.24
CA GLY A 321 0.03 11.83 -1.16
C GLY A 321 -1.14 12.54 -0.47
N ASN A 322 -0.86 13.41 0.49
CA ASN A 322 -1.87 14.25 1.13
C ASN A 322 -2.48 15.31 0.19
N GLU A 323 -1.64 16.00 -0.57
CA GLU A 323 -2.10 16.98 -1.56
C GLU A 323 -2.90 16.32 -2.66
N MET A 324 -2.42 15.17 -3.18
CA MET A 324 -3.13 14.43 -4.21
C MET A 324 -4.46 13.87 -3.69
N GLY A 325 -4.50 13.35 -2.46
CA GLY A 325 -5.75 12.90 -1.83
C GLY A 325 -6.78 14.02 -1.72
N ALA A 326 -6.35 15.23 -1.32
CA ALA A 326 -7.20 16.42 -1.26
C ALA A 326 -7.69 16.87 -2.65
N LEU A 327 -6.79 16.93 -3.64
CA LEU A 327 -7.11 17.27 -5.03
C LEU A 327 -8.10 16.29 -5.67
N LEU A 328 -7.89 14.98 -5.48
CA LEU A 328 -8.80 13.96 -6.01
C LEU A 328 -10.17 14.01 -5.34
N LEU A 329 -10.23 14.21 -4.04
CA LEU A 329 -11.50 14.37 -3.31
C LEU A 329 -12.28 15.56 -3.85
N ASP A 330 -11.63 16.73 -3.97
CA ASP A 330 -12.22 17.94 -4.55
C ASP A 330 -12.73 17.71 -5.97
N TYR A 331 -11.88 17.13 -6.83
CA TYR A 331 -12.21 16.84 -8.23
C TYR A 331 -13.41 15.89 -8.37
N ILE A 332 -13.42 14.80 -7.60
CA ILE A 332 -14.50 13.80 -7.61
C ILE A 332 -15.80 14.44 -7.13
N CYS A 333 -15.77 15.18 -6.03
CA CYS A 333 -16.95 15.81 -5.46
C CYS A 333 -17.54 16.86 -6.43
N ALA A 334 -16.72 17.78 -6.91
CA ALA A 334 -17.16 18.83 -7.85
C ALA A 334 -17.75 18.21 -9.13
N GLY A 335 -17.07 17.24 -9.72
CA GLY A 335 -17.53 16.61 -10.94
C GLY A 335 -18.79 15.77 -10.78
N ARG A 336 -18.94 15.02 -9.69
CA ARG A 336 -20.16 14.26 -9.40
C ARG A 336 -21.37 15.18 -9.16
N ILE A 337 -21.17 16.31 -8.48
CA ILE A 337 -22.24 17.32 -8.31
C ILE A 337 -22.62 17.93 -9.67
N GLU A 338 -21.62 18.33 -10.47
CA GLU A 338 -21.85 18.86 -11.83
C GLU A 338 -22.67 17.91 -12.71
N LYS A 339 -22.39 16.60 -12.62
CA LYS A 339 -23.07 15.55 -13.41
C LYS A 339 -24.35 15.01 -12.76
N GLY A 340 -24.68 15.42 -11.55
CA GLY A 340 -25.83 14.88 -10.80
C GLY A 340 -25.67 13.41 -10.41
N THR A 341 -24.43 12.94 -10.20
CA THR A 341 -24.10 11.55 -9.84
C THR A 341 -23.56 11.41 -8.41
N MET A 342 -23.61 12.48 -7.62
CA MET A 342 -23.25 12.42 -6.21
C MET A 342 -24.31 11.61 -5.46
N PRO A 343 -23.92 10.51 -4.77
CA PRO A 343 -24.88 9.73 -3.98
C PRO A 343 -25.39 10.54 -2.78
N GLU A 344 -26.61 10.25 -2.36
CA GLU A 344 -27.10 10.75 -1.08
C GLU A 344 -26.22 10.24 0.05
N LYS A 345 -25.86 11.13 1.02
CA LYS A 345 -24.98 10.80 2.15
C LYS A 345 -23.66 10.16 1.71
N ALA A 346 -23.04 10.72 0.67
CA ALA A 346 -21.74 10.27 0.16
C ALA A 346 -20.71 10.11 1.29
N VAL A 347 -19.88 9.09 1.21
CA VAL A 347 -18.84 8.76 2.19
C VAL A 347 -17.48 8.79 1.53
N ALA A 348 -16.55 9.51 2.14
CA ALA A 348 -15.12 9.41 1.87
C ALA A 348 -14.39 8.89 3.13
N VAL A 349 -13.27 8.18 2.92
CA VAL A 349 -12.53 7.54 4.02
C VAL A 349 -11.06 7.89 3.93
N LYS A 350 -10.43 8.23 5.06
CA LYS A 350 -8.97 8.44 5.13
C LYS A 350 -8.35 7.91 6.41
N SER A 351 -7.02 7.77 6.43
CA SER A 351 -6.31 7.44 7.67
C SER A 351 -6.29 8.64 8.63
N ILE A 352 -6.21 8.36 9.94
CA ILE A 352 -6.09 9.40 10.98
C ILE A 352 -4.85 10.27 10.84
N VAL A 353 -3.84 9.81 10.13
CA VAL A 353 -2.59 10.55 9.87
C VAL A 353 -2.61 11.31 8.54
N SER A 354 -3.65 11.13 7.72
CA SER A 354 -3.85 11.89 6.49
C SER A 354 -4.38 13.29 6.79
N THR A 355 -4.14 14.22 5.86
CA THR A 355 -4.39 15.65 6.04
C THR A 355 -5.81 16.02 6.46
N PRO A 356 -5.99 16.89 7.47
CA PRO A 356 -7.31 17.49 7.80
C PRO A 356 -7.88 18.41 6.70
N LEU A 357 -7.09 18.81 5.71
CA LEU A 357 -7.59 19.54 4.54
C LEU A 357 -8.73 18.76 3.86
N ALA A 358 -8.61 17.43 3.81
CA ALA A 358 -9.65 16.57 3.24
C ALA A 358 -10.97 16.61 4.04
N ASP A 359 -10.90 16.80 5.39
CA ASP A 359 -12.11 17.00 6.22
C ASP A 359 -12.81 18.32 5.87
N ALA A 360 -12.05 19.40 5.64
CA ALA A 360 -12.58 20.69 5.22
C ALA A 360 -13.26 20.61 3.84
N ILE A 361 -12.62 19.96 2.88
CA ILE A 361 -13.17 19.72 1.53
C ILE A 361 -14.46 18.89 1.61
N ALA A 362 -14.42 17.76 2.32
CA ALA A 362 -15.60 16.90 2.49
C ALA A 362 -16.79 17.66 3.11
N LYS A 363 -16.53 18.48 4.13
CA LYS A 363 -17.53 19.34 4.76
C LYS A 363 -18.15 20.33 3.77
N HIS A 364 -17.33 20.95 2.91
CA HIS A 364 -17.79 21.88 1.87
C HIS A 364 -18.80 21.20 0.93
N TYR A 365 -18.52 19.97 0.51
CA TYR A 365 -19.37 19.23 -0.41
C TYR A 365 -20.48 18.39 0.27
N GLY A 366 -20.61 18.45 1.59
CA GLY A 366 -21.61 17.68 2.34
C GLY A 366 -21.33 16.16 2.35
N VAL A 367 -20.07 15.77 2.23
CA VAL A 367 -19.61 14.37 2.26
C VAL A 367 -19.25 13.97 3.69
N GLU A 368 -19.71 12.80 4.13
CA GLU A 368 -19.30 12.18 5.40
C GLU A 368 -17.84 11.74 5.29
N MET A 369 -16.93 12.36 6.07
CA MET A 369 -15.54 11.92 6.15
C MET A 369 -15.36 10.95 7.31
N ARG A 370 -15.02 9.69 7.02
CA ARG A 370 -14.65 8.69 8.02
C ARG A 370 -13.14 8.62 8.17
N ASN A 371 -12.67 8.71 9.43
CA ASN A 371 -11.26 8.61 9.77
C ASN A 371 -10.99 7.23 10.35
N THR A 372 -10.04 6.47 9.77
CA THR A 372 -9.68 5.12 10.20
C THR A 372 -8.24 5.04 10.70
N LEU A 373 -7.86 3.95 11.35
CA LEU A 373 -6.46 3.67 11.63
C LEU A 373 -5.64 3.57 10.33
N THR A 374 -4.32 3.68 10.44
CA THR A 374 -3.41 3.51 9.30
C THR A 374 -3.42 2.08 8.79
N GLY A 375 -3.42 1.94 7.48
CA GLY A 375 -3.52 0.67 6.74
C GLY A 375 -4.81 0.59 5.96
N PHE A 376 -4.69 0.41 4.64
CA PHE A 376 -5.84 0.47 3.72
C PHE A 376 -6.90 -0.60 4.01
N LYS A 377 -6.53 -1.66 4.75
CA LYS A 377 -7.48 -2.67 5.25
C LYS A 377 -8.66 -2.04 6.03
N TRP A 378 -8.42 -0.94 6.73
CA TRP A 378 -9.47 -0.23 7.47
C TRP A 378 -10.39 0.58 6.56
N ILE A 379 -9.86 1.08 5.44
CA ILE A 379 -10.68 1.68 4.38
C ILE A 379 -11.52 0.58 3.71
N GLY A 380 -10.91 -0.57 3.39
CA GLY A 380 -11.61 -1.74 2.89
C GLY A 380 -12.72 -2.24 3.81
N ASP A 381 -12.49 -2.24 5.14
CA ASP A 381 -13.48 -2.57 6.17
C ASP A 381 -14.67 -1.60 6.15
N GLN A 382 -14.44 -0.29 6.01
CA GLN A 382 -15.53 0.70 5.89
C GLN A 382 -16.38 0.46 4.63
N ILE A 383 -15.75 0.04 3.53
CA ILE A 383 -16.49 -0.32 2.31
C ILE A 383 -17.30 -1.61 2.55
N ALA A 384 -16.72 -2.60 3.24
CA ALA A 384 -17.42 -3.85 3.56
C ALA A 384 -18.61 -3.61 4.50
N GLN A 385 -18.52 -2.69 5.46
CA GLN A 385 -19.63 -2.28 6.31
C GLN A 385 -20.76 -1.64 5.49
N LEU A 386 -20.43 -0.70 4.59
CA LEU A 386 -21.42 -0.10 3.69
C LEU A 386 -22.08 -1.16 2.78
N GLU A 387 -21.32 -2.16 2.32
CA GLU A 387 -21.86 -3.27 1.52
C GLU A 387 -22.83 -4.14 2.33
N ALA A 388 -22.47 -4.45 3.57
CA ALA A 388 -23.33 -5.23 4.48
C ALA A 388 -24.66 -4.49 4.80
N ASP A 389 -24.61 -3.17 4.86
CA ASP A 389 -25.78 -2.30 5.08
C ASP A 389 -26.60 -2.08 3.78
N GLY A 390 -26.13 -2.56 2.62
CA GLY A 390 -26.77 -2.32 1.31
C GLY A 390 -26.57 -0.89 0.80
N GLU A 391 -25.57 -0.18 1.29
CA GLU A 391 -25.30 1.25 1.01
C GLU A 391 -23.92 1.48 0.35
N VAL A 392 -23.34 0.45 -0.28
CA VAL A 392 -21.97 0.50 -0.82
C VAL A 392 -21.75 1.63 -1.82
N GLU A 393 -22.79 2.04 -2.55
CA GLU A 393 -22.75 3.14 -3.52
C GLU A 393 -22.49 4.53 -2.89
N ARG A 394 -22.62 4.65 -1.57
CA ARG A 394 -22.26 5.86 -0.84
C ARG A 394 -20.74 6.10 -0.81
N PHE A 395 -19.93 5.04 -0.93
CA PHE A 395 -18.48 5.17 -0.96
C PHE A 395 -18.03 5.80 -2.28
N ILE A 396 -17.43 6.99 -2.21
CA ILE A 396 -16.97 7.71 -3.39
C ILE A 396 -15.45 7.76 -3.51
N PHE A 397 -14.71 7.79 -2.39
CA PHE A 397 -13.26 7.91 -2.39
C PHE A 397 -12.64 7.49 -1.05
N GLY A 398 -11.47 6.85 -1.12
CA GLY A 398 -10.62 6.58 0.04
C GLY A 398 -9.15 6.77 -0.26
N PHE A 399 -8.36 7.26 0.73
CA PHE A 399 -6.94 7.46 0.53
C PHE A 399 -6.10 7.38 1.81
N GLU A 400 -4.82 7.11 1.63
CA GLU A 400 -3.78 7.25 2.65
C GLU A 400 -2.72 8.25 2.18
N GLU A 401 -2.08 8.92 3.14
CA GLU A 401 -1.00 9.88 2.89
C GLU A 401 0.18 9.28 2.11
N SER A 402 0.31 7.96 2.15
CA SER A 402 1.36 7.18 1.50
C SER A 402 1.03 6.83 0.04
N TYR A 403 0.40 7.73 -0.70
CA TYR A 403 0.15 7.65 -2.15
C TYR A 403 -0.80 6.51 -2.58
N GLY A 404 -1.61 6.01 -1.66
CA GLY A 404 -2.63 4.99 -1.94
C GLY A 404 -4.02 5.58 -2.05
N TYR A 405 -4.72 5.31 -3.16
CA TYR A 405 -6.04 5.86 -3.46
C TYR A 405 -6.98 4.75 -3.95
N LEU A 406 -8.28 4.97 -3.73
CA LEU A 406 -9.34 4.13 -4.30
C LEU A 406 -10.59 4.98 -4.54
N ALA A 407 -11.20 4.85 -5.70
CA ALA A 407 -12.53 5.40 -5.98
C ALA A 407 -13.47 4.28 -6.43
N GLY A 408 -14.59 4.15 -5.72
CA GLY A 408 -15.56 3.07 -5.96
C GLY A 408 -15.25 1.75 -5.23
N PRO A 409 -16.26 0.89 -5.09
CA PRO A 409 -16.21 -0.26 -4.20
C PRO A 409 -15.85 -1.59 -4.87
N TYR A 410 -15.29 -1.60 -6.08
CA TYR A 410 -15.04 -2.82 -6.86
C TYR A 410 -13.87 -3.66 -6.31
N VAL A 411 -12.95 -3.05 -5.58
CA VAL A 411 -11.84 -3.69 -4.84
C VAL A 411 -11.80 -3.22 -3.39
N ARG A 412 -10.94 -3.81 -2.56
CA ARG A 412 -10.81 -3.50 -1.12
C ARG A 412 -9.39 -3.15 -0.69
N ASP A 413 -8.55 -2.80 -1.64
CA ASP A 413 -7.19 -2.28 -1.40
C ASP A 413 -6.96 -1.07 -2.31
N LYS A 414 -5.86 -0.38 -2.10
CA LYS A 414 -5.38 0.72 -2.95
C LYS A 414 -5.27 0.28 -4.40
N ASP A 415 -5.61 1.16 -5.30
CA ASP A 415 -5.50 0.90 -6.73
C ASP A 415 -4.79 2.06 -7.43
N ALA A 416 -3.54 1.82 -7.84
CA ALA A 416 -2.79 2.81 -8.60
C ALA A 416 -3.30 2.95 -10.04
N VAL A 417 -4.05 1.97 -10.58
CA VAL A 417 -4.61 2.06 -11.93
C VAL A 417 -5.74 3.09 -11.96
N ILE A 418 -6.69 3.00 -11.01
CA ILE A 418 -7.74 4.03 -10.91
C ILE A 418 -7.17 5.37 -10.46
N GLY A 419 -6.17 5.35 -9.55
CA GLY A 419 -5.46 6.57 -9.16
C GLY A 419 -4.85 7.27 -10.37
N SER A 420 -4.14 6.53 -11.22
CA SER A 420 -3.56 7.05 -12.47
C SER A 420 -4.62 7.59 -13.42
N MET A 421 -5.72 6.86 -13.60
CA MET A 421 -6.85 7.29 -14.44
C MET A 421 -7.42 8.62 -13.98
N LEU A 422 -7.76 8.74 -12.71
CA LEU A 422 -8.39 9.94 -12.15
C LEU A 422 -7.43 11.14 -12.10
N ILE A 423 -6.15 10.92 -11.81
CA ILE A 423 -5.13 11.98 -11.85
C ILE A 423 -4.99 12.54 -13.26
N CYS A 424 -4.91 11.66 -14.26
CA CYS A 424 -4.81 12.09 -15.66
C CYS A 424 -6.10 12.75 -16.16
N GLU A 425 -7.28 12.24 -15.77
CA GLU A 425 -8.55 12.89 -16.10
C GLU A 425 -8.65 14.28 -15.47
N MET A 426 -8.24 14.43 -14.20
CA MET A 426 -8.18 15.72 -13.51
C MET A 426 -7.21 16.69 -14.19
N ALA A 427 -6.02 16.23 -14.58
CA ALA A 427 -5.04 17.04 -15.33
C ALA A 427 -5.61 17.50 -16.67
N ALA A 428 -6.25 16.60 -17.41
CA ALA A 428 -6.94 16.89 -18.68
C ALA A 428 -8.07 17.91 -18.49
N TYR A 429 -8.83 17.79 -17.40
CA TYR A 429 -9.90 18.74 -17.07
C TYR A 429 -9.37 20.15 -16.85
N TYR A 430 -8.40 20.33 -15.96
CA TYR A 430 -7.85 21.67 -15.68
C TYR A 430 -7.16 22.26 -16.91
N ARG A 431 -6.44 21.45 -17.68
CA ARG A 431 -5.87 21.88 -18.95
C ARG A 431 -6.95 22.40 -19.92
N SER A 432 -8.09 21.71 -20.04
CA SER A 432 -9.21 22.13 -20.89
C SER A 432 -9.84 23.44 -20.46
N GLN A 433 -9.70 23.80 -19.18
CA GLN A 433 -10.17 25.07 -18.62
C GLN A 433 -9.10 26.18 -18.67
N GLY A 434 -7.94 25.93 -19.28
CA GLY A 434 -6.81 26.87 -19.28
C GLY A 434 -6.14 27.03 -17.92
N SER A 435 -6.29 26.04 -17.04
CA SER A 435 -5.74 25.96 -15.68
C SER A 435 -4.78 24.77 -15.55
N SER A 436 -4.33 24.47 -14.34
CA SER A 436 -3.45 23.34 -14.03
C SER A 436 -3.75 22.76 -12.64
N ILE A 437 -3.25 21.54 -12.39
CA ILE A 437 -3.29 20.93 -11.03
C ILE A 437 -2.66 21.88 -10.00
N LYS A 438 -1.52 22.51 -10.32
CA LYS A 438 -0.84 23.47 -9.44
C LYS A 438 -1.73 24.64 -9.08
N GLN A 439 -2.37 25.24 -10.07
CA GLN A 439 -3.27 26.36 -9.84
C GLN A 439 -4.46 25.96 -8.97
N ARG A 440 -5.06 24.78 -9.21
CA ARG A 440 -6.16 24.29 -8.37
C ARG A 440 -5.72 24.02 -6.94
N LEU A 441 -4.52 23.48 -6.73
CA LEU A 441 -3.98 23.27 -5.39
C LEU A 441 -3.82 24.60 -4.64
N GLU A 442 -3.31 25.64 -5.28
CA GLU A 442 -3.19 26.97 -4.67
C GLU A 442 -4.56 27.60 -4.37
N GLU A 443 -5.58 27.38 -5.21
CA GLU A 443 -6.96 27.80 -4.94
C GLU A 443 -7.53 27.09 -3.70
N ILE A 444 -7.31 25.77 -3.59
CA ILE A 444 -7.72 24.98 -2.41
C ILE A 444 -7.04 25.53 -1.15
N TYR A 445 -5.74 25.84 -1.22
CA TYR A 445 -5.04 26.44 -0.08
C TYR A 445 -5.54 27.85 0.25
N ALA A 446 -5.92 28.65 -0.74
CA ALA A 446 -6.50 29.97 -0.51
C ALA A 446 -7.89 29.88 0.17
N GLU A 447 -8.65 28.83 -0.13
CA GLU A 447 -9.99 28.62 0.43
C GLU A 447 -9.97 28.02 1.83
N TYR A 448 -9.10 27.01 2.08
CA TYR A 448 -9.13 26.23 3.34
C TYR A 448 -7.92 26.46 4.24
N GLY A 449 -6.91 27.20 3.79
CA GLY A 449 -5.63 27.39 4.48
C GLY A 449 -4.50 26.52 3.97
N ARG A 450 -3.26 26.96 4.18
CA ARG A 450 -2.04 26.26 3.75
C ARG A 450 -1.67 25.15 4.73
N TYR A 451 -2.06 23.93 4.44
CA TYR A 451 -1.67 22.75 5.21
C TYR A 451 -0.31 22.23 4.76
N LEU A 452 0.59 21.99 5.72
CA LEU A 452 1.85 21.28 5.52
C LEU A 452 1.82 19.97 6.31
N ASN A 453 2.05 18.85 5.61
CA ASN A 453 2.10 17.52 6.22
C ASN A 453 3.51 16.97 6.08
N LYS A 454 4.15 16.62 7.20
CA LYS A 454 5.51 16.06 7.25
C LYS A 454 5.58 14.92 8.24
N VAL A 455 6.51 13.99 8.00
CA VAL A 455 6.75 12.84 8.87
C VAL A 455 8.22 12.80 9.25
N ASP A 456 8.49 12.82 10.54
CA ASP A 456 9.82 12.59 11.09
C ASP A 456 9.89 11.16 11.67
N SER A 457 11.03 10.50 11.52
CA SER A 457 11.26 9.14 12.03
C SER A 457 12.44 9.15 12.99
N PHE A 458 12.24 8.57 14.17
CA PHE A 458 13.25 8.43 15.20
C PHE A 458 13.56 6.94 15.39
N GLU A 459 14.82 6.56 15.18
CA GLU A 459 15.28 5.18 15.27
C GLU A 459 15.96 4.92 16.62
N PHE A 460 15.71 3.75 17.16
CA PHE A 460 16.27 3.28 18.44
C PHE A 460 17.09 2.02 18.20
N PRO A 461 18.33 2.13 17.69
CA PRO A 461 19.13 0.96 17.34
C PRO A 461 19.52 0.12 18.56
N GLY A 462 19.73 -1.17 18.33
CA GLY A 462 20.19 -2.12 19.35
C GLY A 462 19.09 -2.97 19.97
N LEU A 463 19.50 -3.92 20.81
CA LEU A 463 18.60 -4.93 21.39
C LEU A 463 17.51 -4.37 22.32
N THR A 464 17.73 -3.19 22.90
CA THR A 464 16.80 -2.52 23.82
C THR A 464 15.93 -1.47 23.14
N GLY A 465 16.05 -1.30 21.83
CA GLY A 465 15.34 -0.26 21.09
C GLY A 465 13.82 -0.36 21.21
N MET A 466 13.27 -1.57 21.14
CA MET A 466 11.83 -1.80 21.32
C MET A 466 11.34 -1.43 22.72
N ASP A 467 12.12 -1.77 23.77
CA ASP A 467 11.77 -1.45 25.16
C ASP A 467 11.85 0.08 25.40
N LYS A 468 12.89 0.74 24.86
CA LYS A 468 13.01 2.21 24.91
C LYS A 468 11.79 2.88 24.26
N MET A 469 11.42 2.44 23.07
CA MET A 469 10.25 2.95 22.35
C MET A 469 8.95 2.75 23.14
N ALA A 470 8.77 1.55 23.75
CA ALA A 470 7.60 1.27 24.59
C ALA A 470 7.57 2.17 25.84
N GLY A 471 8.73 2.41 26.47
CA GLY A 471 8.88 3.34 27.60
C GLY A 471 8.47 4.77 27.24
N ILE A 472 8.97 5.28 26.12
CA ILE A 472 8.61 6.64 25.62
C ILE A 472 7.09 6.77 25.44
N MET A 473 6.45 5.78 24.81
CA MET A 473 4.99 5.80 24.60
C MET A 473 4.22 5.71 25.92
N GLN A 474 4.77 5.03 26.92
CA GLN A 474 4.18 4.97 28.25
C GLN A 474 4.35 6.30 29.00
N ASP A 475 5.52 6.94 28.93
CA ASP A 475 5.77 8.26 29.53
C ASP A 475 4.82 9.34 28.99
N PHE A 476 4.53 9.34 27.70
CA PHE A 476 3.52 10.23 27.10
C PHE A 476 2.11 10.00 27.67
N ARG A 477 1.77 8.78 28.10
CA ARG A 477 0.49 8.45 28.72
C ARG A 477 0.43 8.83 30.19
N ASP A 478 1.51 8.54 30.92
CA ASP A 478 1.58 8.79 32.36
C ASP A 478 1.73 10.29 32.68
N LYS A 479 2.40 11.02 31.78
CA LYS A 479 2.66 12.47 31.88
C LYS A 479 2.35 13.14 30.55
N PRO A 480 1.05 13.23 30.16
CA PRO A 480 0.68 13.83 28.89
C PRO A 480 1.15 15.29 28.83
N PRO A 481 1.79 15.70 27.72
CA PRO A 481 2.19 17.09 27.55
C PRO A 481 0.96 18.00 27.49
N VAL A 482 1.08 19.19 28.04
CA VAL A 482 0.03 20.24 27.99
C VAL A 482 0.28 21.22 26.84
N ALA A 483 1.49 21.22 26.29
CA ALA A 483 1.90 22.01 25.13
C ALA A 483 3.01 21.28 24.37
N LEU A 484 3.18 21.60 23.08
CA LEU A 484 4.34 21.25 22.29
C LEU A 484 5.06 22.55 21.86
N GLY A 485 6.25 22.77 22.41
CA GLY A 485 6.89 24.08 22.35
C GLY A 485 6.02 25.13 23.04
N ASP A 486 5.77 26.23 22.35
CA ASP A 486 4.95 27.35 22.86
C ASP A 486 3.44 27.19 22.56
N THR A 487 3.03 26.10 21.84
CA THR A 487 1.65 25.93 21.40
C THR A 487 0.90 24.97 22.34
N ALA A 488 -0.21 25.42 22.91
CA ALA A 488 -1.00 24.64 23.85
C ALA A 488 -1.73 23.48 23.16
N ILE A 489 -1.82 22.33 23.85
CA ILE A 489 -2.62 21.19 23.41
C ILE A 489 -4.05 21.39 23.87
N VAL A 490 -4.99 21.47 22.93
CA VAL A 490 -6.42 21.64 23.23
C VAL A 490 -7.14 20.29 23.33
N LYS A 491 -6.58 19.23 22.72
CA LYS A 491 -7.11 17.86 22.82
C LYS A 491 -5.99 16.86 22.68
N ALA A 492 -5.94 15.89 23.60
CA ALA A 492 -5.10 14.69 23.49
C ALA A 492 -6.02 13.47 23.31
N THR A 493 -5.69 12.60 22.35
CA THR A 493 -6.44 11.38 22.04
C THR A 493 -5.50 10.19 22.08
N ASP A 494 -5.78 9.20 22.95
CA ASP A 494 -5.10 7.91 22.94
C ASP A 494 -5.97 6.88 22.20
N TYR A 495 -5.47 6.38 21.07
CA TYR A 495 -6.19 5.36 20.28
C TYR A 495 -6.17 3.96 20.90
N LYS A 496 -5.54 3.75 22.06
CA LYS A 496 -5.77 2.55 22.88
C LYS A 496 -7.16 2.53 23.49
N ASP A 497 -7.78 3.70 23.69
CA ASP A 497 -9.13 3.83 24.20
C ASP A 497 -10.16 3.76 23.06
N SER A 498 -10.62 2.54 22.77
CA SER A 498 -11.64 2.29 21.76
C SER A 498 -13.00 2.93 22.09
N ALA A 499 -13.32 3.10 23.37
CA ALA A 499 -14.58 3.72 23.78
C ALA A 499 -14.61 5.22 23.46
N ALA A 500 -13.47 5.90 23.60
CA ALA A 500 -13.34 7.32 23.28
C ALA A 500 -13.21 7.59 21.77
N THR A 501 -12.61 6.65 21.00
CA THR A 501 -12.30 6.86 19.58
C THR A 501 -13.30 6.24 18.63
N GLY A 502 -14.04 5.21 19.05
CA GLY A 502 -14.90 4.40 18.19
C GLY A 502 -14.12 3.50 17.21
N LEU A 503 -12.78 3.46 17.33
CA LEU A 503 -11.89 2.67 16.48
C LEU A 503 -11.30 1.49 17.27
N PRO A 504 -10.83 0.43 16.59
CA PRO A 504 -10.06 -0.63 17.24
C PRO A 504 -8.86 -0.08 18.00
N PRO A 505 -8.40 -0.74 19.10
CA PRO A 505 -7.31 -0.24 19.90
C PRO A 505 -6.00 -0.20 19.12
N ALA A 506 -5.30 0.93 19.16
CA ALA A 506 -4.03 1.13 18.48
C ALA A 506 -3.03 1.91 19.35
N ASN A 507 -1.75 1.57 19.25
CA ASN A 507 -0.71 2.30 19.98
C ASN A 507 -0.35 3.61 19.27
N VAL A 508 -1.26 4.56 19.29
CA VAL A 508 -1.13 5.88 18.63
C VAL A 508 -1.61 6.95 19.60
N LEU A 509 -0.89 8.07 19.64
CA LEU A 509 -1.26 9.27 20.38
C LEU A 509 -1.42 10.45 19.43
N ARG A 510 -2.50 11.20 19.55
CA ARG A 510 -2.77 12.42 18.77
C ARG A 510 -2.92 13.61 19.68
N TYR A 511 -2.28 14.70 19.30
CA TYR A 511 -2.35 16.00 19.95
C TYR A 511 -2.86 17.04 18.96
N ASP A 512 -4.05 17.57 19.22
CA ASP A 512 -4.61 18.71 18.49
C ASP A 512 -4.20 19.99 19.25
N LEU A 513 -3.63 20.98 18.54
CA LEU A 513 -3.09 22.20 19.12
C LEU A 513 -4.02 23.40 18.86
N GLU A 514 -3.89 24.44 19.68
CA GLU A 514 -4.76 25.64 19.65
C GLU A 514 -4.69 26.43 18.33
N ASP A 515 -3.57 26.32 17.59
CA ASP A 515 -3.37 26.96 16.30
C ASP A 515 -3.86 26.13 15.11
N GLY A 516 -4.56 25.02 15.37
CA GLY A 516 -5.05 24.09 14.37
C GLY A 516 -4.01 23.07 13.88
N SER A 517 -2.77 23.13 14.38
CA SER A 517 -1.75 22.12 14.09
C SER A 517 -2.07 20.79 14.80
N VAL A 518 -1.54 19.70 14.25
CA VAL A 518 -1.71 18.33 14.77
C VAL A 518 -0.36 17.64 14.82
N ALA A 519 -0.07 16.93 15.91
CA ALA A 519 1.04 15.99 16.02
C ALA A 519 0.51 14.60 16.38
N ILE A 520 0.93 13.57 15.64
CA ILE A 520 0.55 12.18 15.90
C ILE A 520 1.80 11.34 16.09
N VAL A 521 1.92 10.69 17.24
CA VAL A 521 3.07 9.84 17.61
C VAL A 521 2.65 8.38 17.47
N ARG A 522 3.38 7.64 16.63
CA ARG A 522 3.09 6.23 16.34
C ARG A 522 4.36 5.39 16.30
N PRO A 523 4.53 4.42 17.19
CA PRO A 523 5.63 3.46 17.13
C PRO A 523 5.38 2.46 16.00
N SER A 524 6.47 1.98 15.38
CA SER A 524 6.42 0.86 14.45
C SER A 524 6.14 -0.44 15.22
N GLY A 525 5.31 -1.32 14.64
CA GLY A 525 5.06 -2.65 15.20
C GLY A 525 6.17 -3.68 14.96
N THR A 526 7.08 -3.39 14.01
CA THR A 526 8.07 -4.36 13.51
C THR A 526 9.51 -3.88 13.62
N GLU A 527 9.73 -2.58 13.76
CA GLU A 527 11.05 -1.96 13.79
C GLU A 527 11.16 -1.03 15.00
N PRO A 528 12.34 -0.90 15.62
CA PRO A 528 12.54 -0.02 16.77
C PRO A 528 12.60 1.46 16.30
N LYS A 529 11.48 1.98 15.84
CA LYS A 529 11.34 3.39 15.43
C LYS A 529 9.97 3.96 15.77
N ILE A 530 9.95 5.24 16.09
CA ILE A 530 8.73 6.05 16.25
C ILE A 530 8.63 7.00 15.06
N LYS A 531 7.45 7.03 14.43
CA LYS A 531 7.08 8.05 13.45
C LYS A 531 6.25 9.12 14.14
N THR A 532 6.57 10.38 13.86
CA THR A 532 5.74 11.53 14.24
C THR A 532 5.23 12.20 12.97
N TYR A 533 3.91 12.25 12.84
CA TYR A 533 3.23 12.92 11.75
C TYR A 533 2.85 14.33 12.22
N PHE A 534 3.32 15.33 11.51
CA PHE A 534 2.99 16.73 11.75
C PHE A 534 2.08 17.24 10.65
N THR A 535 0.99 17.86 11.05
CA THR A 535 0.17 18.70 10.18
C THR A 535 0.17 20.09 10.76
N THR A 536 0.65 21.08 10.03
CA THR A 536 0.64 22.47 10.45
C THR A 536 -0.15 23.33 9.47
N LEU A 537 -0.84 24.34 10.01
CA LEU A 537 -1.64 25.28 9.26
C LEU A 537 -0.98 26.67 9.33
N GLY A 538 -0.63 27.24 8.16
CA GLY A 538 -0.06 28.58 8.05
C GLY A 538 -0.84 29.43 7.05
N LYS A 539 -0.58 30.73 7.02
CA LYS A 539 -1.02 31.63 5.95
C LYS A 539 -0.27 31.37 4.63
N ASP A 540 0.96 30.86 4.75
CA ASP A 540 1.84 30.49 3.67
C ASP A 540 2.71 29.28 4.08
N LEU A 541 3.54 28.80 3.14
CA LEU A 541 4.40 27.63 3.37
C LEU A 541 5.48 27.91 4.42
N ASP A 542 6.02 29.12 4.46
CA ASP A 542 7.09 29.48 5.40
C ASP A 542 6.60 29.47 6.84
N GLU A 543 5.40 29.99 7.09
CA GLU A 543 4.77 29.94 8.42
C GLU A 543 4.44 28.49 8.81
N ALA A 544 3.86 27.70 7.90
CA ALA A 544 3.55 26.30 8.17
C ALA A 544 4.82 25.49 8.46
N GLN A 545 5.92 25.74 7.74
CA GLN A 545 7.22 25.10 7.96
C GLN A 545 7.82 25.51 9.30
N ALA A 546 7.80 26.79 9.65
CA ALA A 546 8.31 27.29 10.93
C ALA A 546 7.57 26.65 12.12
N LYS A 547 6.24 26.50 12.03
CA LYS A 547 5.44 25.78 13.01
C LYS A 547 5.84 24.31 13.12
N LYS A 548 6.00 23.61 11.98
CA LYS A 548 6.45 22.21 11.96
C LYS A 548 7.79 22.05 12.66
N ASP A 549 8.74 22.92 12.36
CA ASP A 549 10.10 22.86 12.94
C ASP A 549 10.06 23.08 14.45
N ALA A 550 9.26 24.06 14.93
CA ALA A 550 9.06 24.28 16.37
C ALA A 550 8.46 23.05 17.08
N LEU A 551 7.46 22.38 16.48
CA LEU A 551 6.87 21.15 17.04
C LEU A 551 7.88 19.98 17.03
N ALA A 552 8.67 19.85 15.97
CA ALA A 552 9.68 18.79 15.87
C ALA A 552 10.79 19.00 16.89
N ASP A 553 11.26 20.23 17.09
CA ASP A 553 12.28 20.57 18.09
C ASP A 553 11.78 20.35 19.53
N ALA A 554 10.49 20.59 19.79
CA ALA A 554 9.88 20.30 21.10
C ALA A 554 9.82 18.79 21.40
N LEU A 555 9.62 17.92 20.41
CA LEU A 555 9.57 16.46 20.57
C LEU A 555 10.94 15.79 20.56
N LYS A 556 11.92 16.35 19.87
CA LYS A 556 13.24 15.78 19.68
C LYS A 556 13.96 15.37 20.99
N PRO A 557 13.95 16.17 22.08
CA PRO A 557 14.55 15.78 23.36
C PRO A 557 13.89 14.56 23.99
N ILE A 558 12.60 14.31 23.72
CA ILE A 558 11.85 13.17 24.28
C ILE A 558 12.27 11.86 23.59
N PHE A 559 12.66 11.93 22.33
CA PHE A 559 13.09 10.78 21.53
C PHE A 559 14.61 10.54 21.55
N SER A 560 15.38 11.38 22.25
CA SER A 560 16.88 11.31 22.31
C SER A 560 17.42 10.23 23.23
#